data_ae6ed02eb0d86a0f01b0ce4859f8d3e8
#
_entry.id   ae6ed02eb0d86a0f01b0ce4859f8d3e8
#
_cell.length_a   1.000
_cell.length_b   1.000
_cell.length_c   1.000
_cell.angle_alpha   90.00
_cell.angle_beta   90.00
_cell.angle_gamma   90.00
#
_symmetry.space_group_name_H-M   'P 1'
#
loop_
_entity.id
_entity.type
_entity.pdbx_description
1 polymer ?
#
loop_
_entity_poly.entity_id
_entity_poly.type
_entity_poly.pdbx_seq_one_letter_code
_entity_poly.pdbx_strand_id
1 'polypeptide(L)'
;MLKNAFLYIIRKKTKFIIVLTLFIVILVSIYSCLAINKYNGKIEEIMYKSSNSSFLITENNEGVINLKDIEKIKDISGIEKYNYIYETIAKLKDKDVYNENKKIEISDLNPEYKNVLKIYGVINSELNNEFLSEVFKLVKGRHISKNDVNKVMVHEDLARQNKYNIGDKIKLNQLNPYSAKKNEKNNDKKENTIEYEIVGIFSGRKQEKYTGLSSDYSENMVFADYNSTQKANTEKQVNKSVYFVKNPKDMDKIIEKAKTNKIDWNNISLEKNTKAFDESISSISSIKGIIRIMTYSIILRWYCNTFNDINIMDKRKNT
;
A
#
# COMPACT_ATOMS: atom_id res chain seq x y z
N MET A 1 8.72 33.75 58.27
CA MET A 1 9.29 33.36 56.96
C MET A 1 8.44 33.82 55.79
N LEU A 2 7.16 33.50 55.70
CA LEU A 2 6.28 33.84 54.56
C LEU A 2 6.16 35.35 54.30
N LYS A 3 6.07 36.21 55.34
CA LYS A 3 5.99 37.67 55.23
C LYS A 3 7.25 38.28 54.57
N ASN A 4 8.43 37.75 54.88
CA ASN A 4 9.70 38.22 54.28
C ASN A 4 9.84 37.75 52.81
N ALA A 5 9.33 36.56 52.47
CA ALA A 5 9.29 36.09 51.08
C ALA A 5 8.36 36.98 50.24
N PHE A 6 7.19 37.33 50.77
CA PHE A 6 6.25 38.21 50.09
C PHE A 6 6.81 39.63 49.85
N LEU A 7 7.47 40.20 50.83
CA LEU A 7 8.14 41.49 50.70
C LEU A 7 9.31 41.47 49.67
N TYR A 8 10.01 40.34 49.56
CA TYR A 8 11.05 40.17 48.55
C TYR A 8 10.47 40.13 47.12
N ILE A 9 9.34 39.46 46.92
CA ILE A 9 8.63 39.43 45.65
C ILE A 9 8.21 40.83 45.22
N ILE A 10 7.62 41.61 46.12
CA ILE A 10 7.16 42.98 45.86
C ILE A 10 8.33 43.92 45.50
N ARG A 11 9.46 43.77 46.19
CA ARG A 11 10.65 44.63 45.97
C ARG A 11 11.44 44.29 44.70
N LYS A 12 11.36 43.04 44.21
CA LYS A 12 12.10 42.57 43.01
C LYS A 12 11.19 41.98 41.96
N LYS A 13 10.11 42.69 41.59
CA LYS A 13 9.07 42.23 40.67
C LYS A 13 9.63 41.67 39.36
N THR A 14 10.58 42.34 38.74
CA THR A 14 11.19 41.92 37.46
C THR A 14 11.90 40.56 37.58
N LYS A 15 12.67 40.34 38.65
CA LYS A 15 13.35 39.05 38.88
C LYS A 15 12.33 37.92 39.12
N PHE A 16 11.28 38.21 39.90
CA PHE A 16 10.21 37.26 40.14
C PHE A 16 9.48 36.86 38.87
N ILE A 17 9.14 37.86 38.00
CA ILE A 17 8.46 37.59 36.72
C ILE A 17 9.35 36.72 35.83
N ILE A 18 10.65 36.97 35.74
CA ILE A 18 11.58 36.18 34.94
C ILE A 18 11.61 34.72 35.44
N VAL A 19 11.74 34.51 36.76
CA VAL A 19 11.76 33.17 37.34
C VAL A 19 10.42 32.44 37.13
N LEU A 20 9.30 33.14 37.31
CA LEU A 20 7.97 32.58 37.06
C LEU A 20 7.78 32.18 35.58
N THR A 21 8.19 33.04 34.67
CA THR A 21 8.10 32.72 33.23
C THR A 21 8.95 31.52 32.87
N LEU A 22 10.19 31.42 33.38
CA LEU A 22 11.04 30.25 33.18
C LEU A 22 10.38 28.96 33.73
N PHE A 23 9.78 29.05 34.93
CA PHE A 23 9.09 27.90 35.53
C PHE A 23 7.89 27.44 34.69
N ILE A 24 7.10 28.40 34.18
CA ILE A 24 5.97 28.08 33.28
C ILE A 24 6.47 27.38 31.99
N VAL A 25 7.53 27.89 31.37
CA VAL A 25 8.12 27.30 30.17
C VAL A 25 8.57 25.86 30.43
N ILE A 26 9.20 25.58 31.58
CA ILE A 26 9.62 24.24 31.98
C ILE A 26 8.42 23.33 32.15
N LEU A 27 7.37 23.77 32.86
CA LEU A 27 6.16 22.98 33.05
C LEU A 27 5.46 22.66 31.73
N VAL A 28 5.33 23.62 30.83
CA VAL A 28 4.76 23.41 29.49
C VAL A 28 5.59 22.42 28.69
N SER A 29 6.92 22.50 28.76
CA SER A 29 7.81 21.57 28.07
C SER A 29 7.66 20.14 28.59
N ILE A 30 7.60 19.94 29.90
CA ILE A 30 7.39 18.63 30.53
C ILE A 30 6.01 18.07 30.14
N TYR A 31 4.97 18.90 30.24
CA TYR A 31 3.61 18.48 29.87
C TYR A 31 3.51 18.08 28.40
N SER A 32 4.13 18.87 27.50
CA SER A 32 4.19 18.56 26.07
C SER A 32 4.88 17.22 25.80
N CYS A 33 5.99 16.95 26.49
CA CYS A 33 6.70 15.68 26.38
C CYS A 33 5.85 14.50 26.84
N LEU A 34 5.15 14.63 27.98
CA LEU A 34 4.24 13.59 28.49
C LEU A 34 3.04 13.37 27.55
N ALA A 35 2.48 14.45 27.01
CA ALA A 35 1.39 14.39 26.02
C ALA A 35 1.83 13.65 24.76
N ILE A 36 2.98 13.97 24.18
CA ILE A 36 3.53 13.29 23.00
C ILE A 36 3.73 11.80 23.29
N ASN A 37 4.30 11.44 24.44
CA ASN A 37 4.47 10.02 24.82
C ASN A 37 3.14 9.28 24.93
N LYS A 38 2.10 9.91 25.46
CA LYS A 38 0.76 9.32 25.60
C LYS A 38 0.08 9.10 24.24
N TYR A 39 0.24 10.05 23.31
CA TYR A 39 -0.39 9.98 21.97
C TYR A 39 0.40 9.15 20.97
N ASN A 40 1.65 8.83 21.24
CA ASN A 40 2.50 8.04 20.34
C ASN A 40 1.89 6.70 19.95
N GLY A 41 1.24 5.99 20.85
CA GLY A 41 0.58 4.72 20.56
C GLY A 41 -0.57 4.87 19.55
N LYS A 42 -1.34 5.95 19.65
CA LYS A 42 -2.41 6.23 18.68
C LYS A 42 -1.87 6.63 17.31
N ILE A 43 -0.80 7.40 17.27
CA ILE A 43 -0.15 7.79 16.01
C ILE A 43 0.42 6.55 15.33
N GLU A 44 1.12 5.68 16.05
CA GLU A 44 1.61 4.41 15.52
C GLU A 44 0.45 3.54 14.99
N GLU A 45 -0.67 3.44 15.70
CA GLU A 45 -1.83 2.66 15.24
C GLU A 45 -2.45 3.23 13.96
N ILE A 46 -2.59 4.56 13.86
CA ILE A 46 -3.07 5.21 12.63
C ILE A 46 -2.11 4.93 11.48
N MET A 47 -0.81 5.01 11.73
CA MET A 47 0.22 4.73 10.72
C MET A 47 0.20 3.26 10.29
N TYR A 48 -0.03 2.32 11.21
CA TYR A 48 -0.19 0.91 10.86
C TYR A 48 -1.35 0.70 9.89
N LYS A 49 -2.48 1.35 10.14
CA LYS A 49 -3.67 1.26 9.29
C LYS A 49 -3.47 1.93 7.93
N SER A 50 -2.72 3.04 7.88
CA SER A 50 -2.51 3.80 6.64
C SER A 50 -1.33 3.31 5.80
N SER A 51 -0.41 2.52 6.37
CA SER A 51 0.82 2.11 5.67
C SER A 51 0.60 1.07 4.57
N ASN A 52 -0.56 0.40 4.53
CA ASN A 52 -0.84 -0.72 3.62
C ASN A 52 0.31 -1.75 3.58
N SER A 53 0.97 -1.94 4.73
CA SER A 53 2.09 -2.86 4.83
C SER A 53 1.67 -4.27 4.47
N SER A 54 2.38 -4.87 3.54
CA SER A 54 2.02 -6.15 2.95
C SER A 54 3.25 -6.94 2.57
N PHE A 55 3.07 -8.22 2.30
CA PHE A 55 4.03 -9.02 1.56
C PHE A 55 3.39 -9.61 0.32
N LEU A 56 4.20 -9.71 -0.71
CA LEU A 56 3.85 -10.21 -2.02
C LEU A 56 4.47 -11.60 -2.20
N ILE A 57 3.70 -12.53 -2.72
CA ILE A 57 4.16 -13.85 -3.16
C ILE A 57 3.98 -13.94 -4.67
N THR A 58 5.07 -14.25 -5.38
CA THR A 58 5.12 -14.42 -6.83
C THR A 58 5.93 -15.66 -7.20
N GLU A 59 5.73 -16.17 -8.37
CA GLU A 59 6.59 -17.21 -8.94
C GLU A 59 7.78 -16.56 -9.67
N ASN A 60 9.00 -17.14 -9.51
CA ASN A 60 10.26 -16.52 -9.93
C ASN A 60 10.40 -16.31 -11.45
N ASN A 61 9.71 -17.13 -12.26
CA ASN A 61 9.79 -17.11 -13.72
C ASN A 61 8.57 -16.49 -14.39
N GLU A 62 7.89 -15.54 -13.73
CA GLU A 62 6.63 -14.95 -14.22
C GLU A 62 5.54 -16.00 -14.52
N GLY A 63 5.60 -17.13 -13.84
CA GLY A 63 4.64 -18.23 -13.95
C GLY A 63 3.37 -18.01 -13.14
N VAL A 64 2.72 -19.14 -12.83
CA VAL A 64 1.50 -19.15 -12.01
C VAL A 64 1.67 -20.11 -10.84
N ILE A 65 1.14 -19.73 -9.70
CA ILE A 65 1.08 -20.54 -8.48
C ILE A 65 -0.31 -21.15 -8.39
N ASN A 66 -0.40 -22.43 -8.02
CA ASN A 66 -1.68 -23.03 -7.73
C ASN A 66 -2.26 -22.39 -6.44
N LEU A 67 -3.50 -21.91 -6.51
CA LEU A 67 -4.12 -21.25 -5.37
C LEU A 67 -4.20 -22.17 -4.14
N LYS A 68 -4.38 -23.47 -4.31
CA LYS A 68 -4.45 -24.45 -3.19
C LYS A 68 -3.20 -24.41 -2.31
N ASP A 69 -2.04 -24.10 -2.90
CA ASP A 69 -0.77 -24.13 -2.19
C ASP A 69 -0.63 -22.94 -1.23
N ILE A 70 -1.19 -21.77 -1.60
CA ILE A 70 -1.05 -20.52 -0.84
C ILE A 70 -2.35 -20.09 -0.13
N GLU A 71 -3.46 -20.76 -0.39
CA GLU A 71 -4.78 -20.33 0.12
C GLU A 71 -4.84 -20.22 1.65
N LYS A 72 -4.17 -21.11 2.37
CA LYS A 72 -4.15 -21.13 3.83
C LYS A 72 -3.41 -19.94 4.46
N ILE A 73 -2.58 -19.23 3.69
CA ILE A 73 -1.84 -18.09 4.21
C ILE A 73 -2.79 -16.97 4.64
N LYS A 74 -3.91 -16.78 3.96
CA LYS A 74 -4.94 -15.77 4.32
C LYS A 74 -5.50 -15.94 5.73
N ASP A 75 -5.44 -17.16 6.28
CA ASP A 75 -6.00 -17.52 7.59
C ASP A 75 -4.99 -17.37 8.73
N ILE A 76 -3.76 -16.96 8.44
CA ILE A 76 -2.73 -16.70 9.46
C ILE A 76 -3.14 -15.48 10.29
N SER A 77 -3.15 -15.66 11.62
CA SER A 77 -3.44 -14.55 12.55
C SER A 77 -2.49 -13.37 12.32
N GLY A 78 -3.05 -12.17 12.15
CA GLY A 78 -2.33 -10.94 11.85
C GLY A 78 -2.46 -10.51 10.38
N ILE A 79 -3.00 -11.34 9.48
CA ILE A 79 -3.39 -10.93 8.14
C ILE A 79 -4.80 -10.32 8.22
N GLU A 80 -4.96 -9.11 7.70
CA GLU A 80 -6.22 -8.36 7.72
C GLU A 80 -6.97 -8.46 6.40
N LYS A 81 -6.23 -8.30 5.29
CA LYS A 81 -6.76 -8.33 3.93
C LYS A 81 -5.82 -9.12 3.03
N TYR A 82 -6.35 -9.60 1.93
CA TYR A 82 -5.55 -10.24 0.89
C TYR A 82 -6.12 -9.95 -0.50
N ASN A 83 -5.27 -10.03 -1.52
CA ASN A 83 -5.68 -9.92 -2.90
C ASN A 83 -4.97 -10.99 -3.73
N TYR A 84 -5.73 -11.77 -4.48
CA TYR A 84 -5.20 -12.69 -5.49
C TYR A 84 -5.27 -12.00 -6.84
N ILE A 85 -4.20 -12.08 -7.60
CA ILE A 85 -4.08 -11.44 -8.91
C ILE A 85 -3.71 -12.52 -9.92
N TYR A 86 -4.59 -12.69 -10.91
CA TYR A 86 -4.34 -13.53 -12.07
C TYR A 86 -4.23 -12.64 -13.30
N GLU A 87 -3.09 -12.68 -13.98
CA GLU A 87 -2.83 -11.87 -15.16
C GLU A 87 -3.02 -12.69 -16.42
N THR A 88 -3.83 -12.22 -17.34
CA THR A 88 -4.06 -12.84 -18.65
C THR A 88 -4.30 -11.76 -19.69
N ILE A 89 -4.40 -12.18 -20.94
CA ILE A 89 -4.75 -11.30 -22.06
C ILE A 89 -6.04 -11.75 -22.71
N ALA A 90 -6.76 -10.83 -23.32
CA ALA A 90 -7.97 -11.16 -24.05
C ALA A 90 -8.15 -10.30 -25.31
N LYS A 91 -8.82 -10.85 -26.30
CA LYS A 91 -9.37 -10.07 -27.41
C LYS A 91 -10.71 -9.49 -27.02
N LEU A 92 -10.91 -8.23 -27.38
CA LEU A 92 -12.21 -7.59 -27.29
C LEU A 92 -13.04 -8.05 -28.50
N LYS A 93 -14.23 -8.62 -28.24
CA LYS A 93 -15.13 -9.08 -29.29
C LYS A 93 -16.04 -7.92 -29.74
N ASP A 94 -16.19 -7.76 -31.04
CA ASP A 94 -17.06 -6.75 -31.68
C ASP A 94 -16.69 -5.26 -31.41
N LYS A 95 -15.50 -4.99 -30.87
CA LYS A 95 -15.00 -3.66 -30.56
C LYS A 95 -13.47 -3.63 -30.67
N ASP A 96 -12.92 -2.43 -30.71
CA ASP A 96 -11.47 -2.23 -30.83
C ASP A 96 -10.85 -1.91 -29.48
N VAL A 97 -9.62 -2.39 -29.27
CA VAL A 97 -8.77 -1.92 -28.19
C VAL A 97 -8.41 -0.45 -28.39
N TYR A 98 -8.07 0.25 -27.31
CA TYR A 98 -7.64 1.64 -27.41
C TYR A 98 -6.35 1.73 -28.24
N ASN A 99 -6.39 2.59 -29.29
CA ASN A 99 -5.30 2.73 -30.23
C ASN A 99 -5.20 4.20 -30.71
N GLU A 100 -4.62 5.05 -29.87
CA GLU A 100 -4.40 6.46 -30.22
C GLU A 100 -3.15 6.59 -31.10
N ASN A 101 -3.29 6.47 -32.42
CA ASN A 101 -2.27 6.80 -33.43
C ASN A 101 -0.83 6.29 -33.22
N LYS A 102 -0.64 5.30 -32.34
CA LYS A 102 0.65 4.71 -32.05
C LYS A 102 0.85 3.48 -32.93
N LYS A 103 1.15 3.69 -34.19
CA LYS A 103 1.64 2.64 -35.11
C LYS A 103 3.08 2.30 -34.72
N ILE A 104 3.26 1.39 -33.77
CA ILE A 104 4.53 0.70 -33.63
C ILE A 104 4.30 -0.67 -34.25
N GLU A 105 4.75 -0.84 -35.48
CA GLU A 105 4.74 -2.13 -36.18
C GLU A 105 5.95 -2.93 -35.71
N ILE A 106 5.71 -3.94 -34.88
CA ILE A 106 6.68 -5.00 -34.65
C ILE A 106 6.39 -6.08 -35.68
N SER A 107 7.31 -6.23 -36.64
CA SER A 107 7.16 -7.13 -37.80
C SER A 107 6.97 -8.60 -37.40
N ASP A 108 7.56 -9.03 -36.30
CA ASP A 108 7.64 -10.42 -35.89
C ASP A 108 6.58 -10.86 -34.89
N LEU A 109 5.67 -9.95 -34.48
CA LEU A 109 4.61 -10.29 -33.55
C LEU A 109 3.48 -11.03 -34.26
N ASN A 110 3.09 -12.19 -33.72
CA ASN A 110 1.92 -12.91 -34.24
C ASN A 110 0.69 -11.96 -34.23
N PRO A 111 0.00 -11.78 -35.38
CA PRO A 111 -1.15 -10.87 -35.48
C PRO A 111 -2.24 -11.12 -34.45
N GLU A 112 -2.31 -12.33 -33.89
CA GLU A 112 -3.26 -12.71 -32.85
C GLU A 112 -3.08 -11.92 -31.55
N TYR A 113 -1.86 -11.44 -31.26
CA TYR A 113 -1.54 -10.71 -30.05
C TYR A 113 -1.43 -9.18 -30.23
N LYS A 114 -1.66 -8.68 -31.44
CA LYS A 114 -1.55 -7.24 -31.72
C LYS A 114 -2.66 -6.39 -31.08
N ASN A 115 -3.89 -6.93 -31.01
CA ASN A 115 -5.08 -6.22 -30.52
C ASN A 115 -5.66 -6.94 -29.31
N VAL A 116 -4.98 -6.85 -28.18
CA VAL A 116 -5.35 -7.50 -26.92
C VAL A 116 -5.41 -6.54 -25.76
N LEU A 117 -6.28 -6.84 -24.82
CA LEU A 117 -6.34 -6.19 -23.50
C LEU A 117 -5.55 -7.01 -22.49
N LYS A 118 -4.98 -6.35 -21.48
CA LYS A 118 -4.46 -7.01 -20.28
C LYS A 118 -5.56 -7.10 -19.23
N ILE A 119 -5.83 -8.31 -18.76
CA ILE A 119 -6.83 -8.55 -17.72
C ILE A 119 -6.11 -8.85 -16.41
N TYR A 120 -6.46 -8.10 -15.36
CA TYR A 120 -6.15 -8.40 -13.98
C TYR A 120 -7.39 -8.99 -13.31
N GLY A 121 -7.42 -10.31 -13.14
CA GLY A 121 -8.42 -11.00 -12.34
C GLY A 121 -8.10 -10.82 -10.87
N VAL A 122 -8.91 -10.04 -10.13
CA VAL A 122 -8.62 -9.64 -8.76
C VAL A 122 -9.77 -9.97 -7.80
N ILE A 123 -9.43 -10.23 -6.53
CA ILE A 123 -10.44 -10.37 -5.46
C ILE A 123 -11.03 -9.01 -5.10
N ASN A 124 -10.17 -7.98 -5.02
CA ASN A 124 -10.56 -6.60 -4.76
C ASN A 124 -9.63 -5.66 -5.51
N SER A 125 -10.16 -4.89 -6.45
CA SER A 125 -9.34 -3.98 -7.26
C SER A 125 -8.80 -2.79 -6.46
N GLU A 126 -9.48 -2.35 -5.39
CA GLU A 126 -8.99 -1.29 -4.52
C GLU A 126 -7.66 -1.65 -3.85
N LEU A 127 -7.43 -2.94 -3.60
CA LEU A 127 -6.19 -3.46 -3.01
C LEU A 127 -5.08 -3.71 -4.04
N ASN A 128 -5.29 -3.37 -5.29
CA ASN A 128 -4.25 -3.45 -6.30
C ASN A 128 -3.27 -2.28 -6.15
N ASN A 129 -1.98 -2.53 -6.37
CA ASN A 129 -0.91 -1.56 -6.11
C ASN A 129 -1.11 -0.23 -6.85
N GLU A 130 -1.62 -0.27 -8.07
CA GLU A 130 -1.86 0.91 -8.89
C GLU A 130 -2.96 1.82 -8.31
N PHE A 131 -3.97 1.26 -7.64
CA PHE A 131 -4.98 2.05 -6.92
C PHE A 131 -4.48 2.51 -5.55
N LEU A 132 -3.75 1.67 -4.82
CA LEU A 132 -3.17 2.04 -3.53
C LEU A 132 -2.14 3.17 -3.64
N SER A 133 -1.39 3.20 -4.75
CA SER A 133 -0.40 4.25 -5.04
C SER A 133 -0.99 5.46 -5.79
N GLU A 134 -2.31 5.49 -5.98
CA GLU A 134 -3.05 6.55 -6.70
C GLU A 134 -2.59 6.78 -8.15
N VAL A 135 -1.85 5.84 -8.74
CA VAL A 135 -1.51 5.83 -10.18
C VAL A 135 -2.79 5.66 -10.99
N PHE A 136 -3.69 4.77 -10.54
CA PHE A 136 -5.05 4.66 -11.06
C PHE A 136 -6.05 5.22 -10.06
N LYS A 137 -7.12 5.85 -10.57
CA LYS A 137 -8.20 6.43 -9.76
C LYS A 137 -9.55 5.99 -10.30
N LEU A 138 -10.44 5.61 -9.43
CA LEU A 138 -11.82 5.33 -9.79
C LEU A 138 -12.51 6.64 -10.19
N VAL A 139 -13.06 6.69 -11.42
CA VAL A 139 -13.76 7.86 -11.97
C VAL A 139 -15.27 7.73 -11.82
N LYS A 140 -15.82 6.55 -12.11
CA LYS A 140 -17.25 6.26 -12.03
C LYS A 140 -17.48 4.83 -11.55
N GLY A 141 -18.63 4.60 -10.91
CA GLY A 141 -19.03 3.28 -10.45
C GLY A 141 -18.32 2.84 -9.18
N ARG A 142 -17.87 1.59 -9.12
CA ARG A 142 -17.26 0.98 -7.94
C ARG A 142 -16.11 0.05 -8.30
N HIS A 143 -15.30 -0.26 -7.31
CA HIS A 143 -14.28 -1.30 -7.39
C HIS A 143 -14.88 -2.72 -7.50
N ILE A 144 -14.09 -3.65 -8.07
CA ILE A 144 -14.36 -5.08 -7.99
C ILE A 144 -14.28 -5.52 -6.54
N SER A 145 -15.20 -6.37 -6.12
CA SER A 145 -15.28 -6.93 -4.79
C SER A 145 -15.28 -8.46 -4.81
N LYS A 146 -15.01 -9.09 -3.66
CA LYS A 146 -14.84 -10.54 -3.50
C LYS A 146 -16.02 -11.38 -4.02
N ASN A 147 -17.23 -10.84 -3.93
CA ASN A 147 -18.46 -11.57 -4.31
C ASN A 147 -18.91 -11.31 -5.75
N ASP A 148 -18.16 -10.52 -6.50
CA ASP A 148 -18.50 -10.20 -7.87
C ASP A 148 -18.33 -11.44 -8.77
N VAL A 149 -19.23 -11.55 -9.72
CA VAL A 149 -19.22 -12.57 -10.77
C VAL A 149 -19.51 -11.90 -12.11
N ASN A 150 -18.66 -12.13 -13.08
CA ASN A 150 -18.72 -11.50 -14.41
C ASN A 150 -18.78 -9.97 -14.34
N LYS A 151 -17.98 -9.37 -13.48
CA LYS A 151 -17.87 -7.91 -13.34
C LYS A 151 -16.49 -7.44 -13.79
N VAL A 152 -16.43 -6.25 -14.40
CA VAL A 152 -15.20 -5.67 -14.92
C VAL A 152 -15.15 -4.16 -14.68
N MET A 153 -13.94 -3.64 -14.49
CA MET A 153 -13.64 -2.22 -14.56
C MET A 153 -12.79 -1.98 -15.81
N VAL A 154 -13.07 -0.89 -16.52
CA VAL A 154 -12.37 -0.50 -17.75
C VAL A 154 -11.75 0.87 -17.61
N HIS A 155 -10.68 1.11 -18.38
CA HIS A 155 -10.06 2.44 -18.44
C HIS A 155 -10.97 3.45 -19.15
N GLU A 156 -10.95 4.71 -18.71
CA GLU A 156 -11.82 5.77 -19.24
C GLU A 156 -11.64 6.03 -20.75
N ASP A 157 -10.40 5.91 -21.26
CA ASP A 157 -10.11 6.10 -22.68
C ASP A 157 -10.67 4.95 -23.52
N LEU A 158 -10.55 3.69 -23.05
CA LEU A 158 -11.19 2.54 -23.70
C LEU A 158 -12.72 2.68 -23.69
N ALA A 159 -13.26 3.13 -22.53
CA ALA A 159 -14.70 3.36 -22.39
C ALA A 159 -15.19 4.45 -23.34
N ARG A 160 -14.47 5.57 -23.42
CA ARG A 160 -14.80 6.69 -24.32
C ARG A 160 -14.77 6.28 -25.79
N GLN A 161 -13.70 5.60 -26.24
CA GLN A 161 -13.56 5.13 -27.61
C GLN A 161 -14.72 4.21 -28.04
N ASN A 162 -15.10 3.29 -27.17
CA ASN A 162 -16.13 2.29 -27.45
C ASN A 162 -17.54 2.69 -27.00
N LYS A 163 -17.70 3.90 -26.42
CA LYS A 163 -18.95 4.45 -25.87
C LYS A 163 -19.56 3.58 -24.76
N TYR A 164 -18.71 2.97 -23.92
CA TYR A 164 -19.14 2.17 -22.79
C TYR A 164 -19.54 3.02 -21.59
N ASN A 165 -20.60 2.59 -20.90
CA ASN A 165 -21.10 3.14 -19.66
C ASN A 165 -21.15 2.05 -18.57
N ILE A 166 -21.33 2.47 -17.32
CA ILE A 166 -21.61 1.54 -16.23
C ILE A 166 -22.91 0.77 -16.53
N GLY A 167 -22.87 -0.56 -16.35
CA GLY A 167 -23.96 -1.48 -16.64
C GLY A 167 -23.90 -2.10 -18.04
N ASP A 168 -23.09 -1.55 -18.96
CA ASP A 168 -22.91 -2.15 -20.28
C ASP A 168 -22.17 -3.48 -20.21
N LYS A 169 -22.36 -4.32 -21.22
CA LYS A 169 -21.72 -5.62 -21.33
C LYS A 169 -20.56 -5.58 -22.31
N ILE A 170 -19.46 -6.22 -21.93
CA ILE A 170 -18.25 -6.38 -22.73
C ILE A 170 -17.93 -7.86 -22.87
N LYS A 171 -17.63 -8.32 -24.06
CA LYS A 171 -17.25 -9.71 -24.35
C LYS A 171 -15.75 -9.81 -24.54
N LEU A 172 -15.11 -10.57 -23.67
CA LEU A 172 -13.67 -10.80 -23.69
C LEU A 172 -13.38 -12.26 -24.00
N ASN A 173 -12.67 -12.50 -25.08
CA ASN A 173 -12.17 -13.84 -25.43
C ASN A 173 -10.76 -13.98 -24.85
N GLN A 174 -10.65 -14.70 -23.73
CA GLN A 174 -9.38 -14.90 -23.05
C GLN A 174 -8.47 -15.81 -23.88
N LEU A 175 -7.20 -15.37 -23.96
CA LEU A 175 -6.13 -16.13 -24.59
C LEU A 175 -5.22 -16.67 -23.48
N ASN A 176 -4.74 -17.91 -23.67
CA ASN A 176 -3.75 -18.44 -22.76
C ASN A 176 -2.34 -17.92 -23.14
N PRO A 177 -1.73 -17.01 -22.36
CA PRO A 177 -0.43 -16.45 -22.69
C PRO A 177 0.69 -17.51 -22.67
N TYR A 178 0.49 -18.60 -21.95
CA TYR A 178 1.48 -19.69 -21.83
C TYR A 178 1.44 -20.67 -23.01
N SER A 179 0.31 -20.77 -23.71
CA SER A 179 0.23 -21.61 -24.93
C SER A 179 0.90 -20.94 -26.14
N ALA A 180 1.13 -19.63 -26.10
CA ALA A 180 1.81 -18.91 -27.17
C ALA A 180 3.31 -19.25 -27.29
N LYS A 181 3.95 -19.73 -26.20
CA LYS A 181 5.36 -20.16 -26.20
C LYS A 181 5.57 -21.61 -26.67
N LYS A 182 4.52 -22.42 -26.70
CA LYS A 182 4.56 -23.76 -27.27
C LYS A 182 3.97 -23.71 -28.67
N ASN A 183 4.75 -24.05 -29.68
CA ASN A 183 4.30 -24.24 -31.08
C ASN A 183 3.30 -25.44 -31.21
N GLU A 184 2.42 -25.60 -30.25
CA GLU A 184 1.38 -26.57 -30.31
C GLU A 184 0.31 -26.08 -31.30
N LYS A 185 0.30 -26.63 -32.48
CA LYS A 185 -0.83 -26.59 -33.42
C LYS A 185 -2.02 -27.34 -32.84
N ASN A 186 -2.58 -26.82 -31.73
CA ASN A 186 -3.82 -27.36 -31.19
C ASN A 186 -4.99 -26.73 -31.94
N ASN A 187 -5.55 -27.50 -32.84
CA ASN A 187 -6.74 -27.17 -33.64
C ASN A 187 -8.05 -27.08 -32.84
N ASP A 188 -8.02 -27.30 -31.52
CA ASP A 188 -9.18 -27.17 -30.65
C ASP A 188 -9.11 -25.87 -29.81
N LYS A 189 -9.13 -24.73 -30.51
CA LYS A 189 -9.31 -23.42 -29.84
C LYS A 189 -10.75 -23.30 -29.38
N LYS A 190 -11.09 -23.89 -28.24
CA LYS A 190 -12.35 -23.60 -27.58
C LYS A 190 -12.36 -22.10 -27.24
N GLU A 191 -13.17 -21.30 -27.92
CA GLU A 191 -13.32 -19.89 -27.64
C GLU A 191 -13.78 -19.74 -26.19
N ASN A 192 -12.90 -19.14 -25.34
CA ASN A 192 -13.22 -18.85 -23.96
C ASN A 192 -13.74 -17.41 -23.87
N THR A 193 -14.88 -17.16 -24.51
CA THR A 193 -15.53 -15.85 -24.47
C THR A 193 -16.38 -15.73 -23.21
N ILE A 194 -16.06 -14.74 -22.39
CA ILE A 194 -16.81 -14.42 -21.18
C ILE A 194 -17.44 -13.04 -21.36
N GLU A 195 -18.73 -12.94 -21.05
CA GLU A 195 -19.44 -11.65 -21.01
C GLU A 195 -19.36 -11.08 -19.60
N TYR A 196 -18.84 -9.86 -19.49
CA TYR A 196 -18.71 -9.11 -18.24
C TYR A 196 -19.60 -7.87 -18.28
N GLU A 197 -20.12 -7.48 -17.13
CA GLU A 197 -20.79 -6.19 -16.91
C GLU A 197 -19.79 -5.16 -16.36
N ILE A 198 -19.79 -3.98 -16.95
CA ILE A 198 -18.93 -2.87 -16.51
C ILE A 198 -19.50 -2.27 -15.22
N VAL A 199 -18.76 -2.38 -14.12
CA VAL A 199 -19.15 -1.84 -12.81
C VAL A 199 -18.33 -0.63 -12.37
N GLY A 200 -17.19 -0.39 -13.02
CA GLY A 200 -16.31 0.72 -12.72
C GLY A 200 -15.57 1.24 -13.95
N ILE A 201 -15.30 2.53 -13.93
CA ILE A 201 -14.43 3.20 -14.90
C ILE A 201 -13.33 3.88 -14.12
N PHE A 202 -12.08 3.62 -14.49
CA PHE A 202 -10.91 4.20 -13.85
C PHE A 202 -10.06 5.00 -14.84
N SER A 203 -9.22 5.88 -14.32
CA SER A 203 -8.26 6.68 -15.08
C SER A 203 -6.84 6.52 -14.51
N GLY A 204 -5.87 7.04 -15.24
CA GLY A 204 -4.47 7.07 -14.84
C GLY A 204 -3.59 6.30 -15.81
N ARG A 205 -2.28 6.53 -15.73
CA ARG A 205 -1.31 5.90 -16.63
C ARG A 205 -0.12 5.39 -15.82
N LYS A 206 0.23 4.15 -16.06
CA LYS A 206 1.42 3.50 -15.52
C LYS A 206 2.52 3.53 -16.57
N GLN A 207 3.72 3.87 -16.17
CA GLN A 207 4.88 3.70 -17.05
C GLN A 207 5.26 2.21 -17.07
N GLU A 208 5.07 1.57 -18.21
CA GLU A 208 5.53 0.22 -18.48
C GLU A 208 6.47 0.20 -19.69
N LYS A 209 7.35 -0.80 -19.71
CA LYS A 209 8.19 -1.05 -20.88
C LYS A 209 7.30 -1.56 -22.02
N TYR A 210 7.29 -0.82 -23.11
CA TYR A 210 6.54 -1.20 -24.29
C TYR A 210 7.21 -2.39 -24.99
N THR A 211 6.50 -3.50 -25.11
CA THR A 211 6.97 -4.73 -25.80
C THR A 211 6.39 -4.87 -27.21
N GLY A 212 5.52 -3.95 -27.61
CA GLY A 212 4.82 -3.99 -28.89
C GLY A 212 3.38 -4.48 -28.84
N LEU A 213 2.96 -4.94 -27.67
CA LEU A 213 1.57 -5.39 -27.44
C LEU A 213 0.68 -4.20 -27.10
N SER A 214 -0.55 -4.20 -27.62
CA SER A 214 -1.55 -3.20 -27.21
C SER A 214 -1.89 -3.31 -25.72
N SER A 215 -1.72 -4.48 -25.12
CA SER A 215 -1.93 -4.74 -23.69
C SER A 215 -0.91 -4.05 -22.77
N ASP A 216 0.19 -3.51 -23.30
CA ASP A 216 1.17 -2.76 -22.51
C ASP A 216 0.66 -1.34 -22.18
N TYR A 217 -0.35 -0.85 -22.87
CA TYR A 217 -0.93 0.46 -22.57
C TYR A 217 -1.91 0.37 -21.42
N SER A 218 -1.81 1.34 -20.50
CA SER A 218 -2.73 1.43 -19.36
C SER A 218 -4.19 1.54 -19.78
N GLU A 219 -4.43 2.17 -20.92
CA GLU A 219 -5.75 2.32 -21.52
C GLU A 219 -6.38 0.99 -21.94
N ASN A 220 -5.57 -0.03 -22.16
CA ASN A 220 -5.98 -1.39 -22.51
C ASN A 220 -5.89 -2.35 -21.32
N MET A 221 -5.75 -1.85 -20.10
CA MET A 221 -5.84 -2.64 -18.88
C MET A 221 -7.28 -2.67 -18.38
N VAL A 222 -7.73 -3.83 -17.93
CA VAL A 222 -9.03 -4.03 -17.31
C VAL A 222 -8.88 -4.85 -16.03
N PHE A 223 -9.70 -4.55 -15.02
CA PHE A 223 -9.78 -5.31 -13.78
C PHE A 223 -11.08 -6.11 -13.78
N ALA A 224 -11.00 -7.42 -13.73
CA ALA A 224 -12.16 -8.32 -13.69
C ALA A 224 -12.19 -9.07 -12.35
N ASP A 225 -13.34 -9.63 -11.99
CA ASP A 225 -13.42 -10.49 -10.84
C ASP A 225 -12.60 -11.78 -11.04
N TYR A 226 -11.86 -12.16 -9.99
CA TYR A 226 -10.94 -13.28 -10.03
C TYR A 226 -11.61 -14.60 -10.47
N ASN A 227 -12.81 -14.89 -9.93
CA ASN A 227 -13.46 -16.17 -10.19
C ASN A 227 -13.85 -16.34 -11.65
N SER A 228 -14.33 -15.29 -12.29
CA SER A 228 -14.72 -15.34 -13.70
C SER A 228 -13.52 -15.51 -14.64
N THR A 229 -12.37 -14.90 -14.28
CA THR A 229 -11.14 -15.08 -15.06
C THR A 229 -10.56 -16.50 -14.99
N GLN A 230 -10.96 -17.30 -13.99
CA GLN A 230 -10.50 -18.69 -13.80
C GLN A 230 -11.36 -19.75 -14.50
N LYS A 231 -12.45 -19.36 -15.16
CA LYS A 231 -13.41 -20.33 -15.75
C LYS A 231 -12.80 -21.29 -16.77
N ALA A 232 -11.74 -20.88 -17.45
CA ALA A 232 -11.02 -21.73 -18.41
C ALA A 232 -9.98 -22.65 -17.75
N ASN A 233 -9.60 -22.39 -16.52
CA ASN A 233 -8.54 -23.11 -15.83
C ASN A 233 -9.12 -24.33 -15.10
N THR A 234 -8.44 -25.48 -15.22
CA THR A 234 -8.80 -26.70 -14.49
C THR A 234 -8.62 -26.51 -12.98
N GLU A 235 -7.60 -25.77 -12.59
CA GLU A 235 -7.31 -25.39 -11.22
C GLU A 235 -7.15 -23.87 -11.13
N LYS A 236 -7.56 -23.30 -9.99
CA LYS A 236 -7.40 -21.86 -9.75
C LYS A 236 -5.93 -21.50 -9.59
N GLN A 237 -5.50 -20.49 -10.30
CA GLN A 237 -4.12 -20.04 -10.40
C GLN A 237 -4.00 -18.55 -10.04
N VAL A 238 -2.83 -18.14 -9.57
CA VAL A 238 -2.47 -16.75 -9.33
C VAL A 238 -1.08 -16.47 -9.87
N ASN A 239 -0.85 -15.29 -10.42
CA ASN A 239 0.49 -14.81 -10.74
C ASN A 239 1.10 -14.14 -9.49
N LYS A 240 0.25 -13.43 -8.73
CA LYS A 240 0.65 -12.69 -7.53
C LYS A 240 -0.41 -12.85 -6.45
N SER A 241 0.03 -12.96 -5.20
CA SER A 241 -0.84 -12.84 -4.05
C SER A 241 -0.26 -11.84 -3.06
N VAL A 242 -1.08 -10.91 -2.62
CA VAL A 242 -0.71 -9.83 -1.70
C VAL A 242 -1.44 -10.03 -0.39
N TYR A 243 -0.73 -10.01 0.73
CA TYR A 243 -1.28 -10.17 2.06
C TYR A 243 -0.95 -8.94 2.91
N PHE A 244 -1.98 -8.22 3.33
CA PHE A 244 -1.85 -7.02 4.15
C PHE A 244 -1.88 -7.40 5.61
N VAL A 245 -0.91 -6.90 6.37
CA VAL A 245 -0.78 -7.20 7.80
C VAL A 245 -1.38 -6.09 8.65
N LYS A 246 -2.05 -6.49 9.73
CA LYS A 246 -2.64 -5.55 10.68
C LYS A 246 -1.59 -4.73 11.41
N ASN A 247 -0.48 -5.35 11.77
CA ASN A 247 0.63 -4.73 12.48
C ASN A 247 1.95 -5.02 11.74
N PRO A 248 2.55 -4.03 11.09
CA PRO A 248 3.81 -4.21 10.34
C PRO A 248 4.96 -4.77 11.18
N LYS A 249 4.98 -4.55 12.51
CA LYS A 249 5.99 -5.11 13.42
C LYS A 249 5.92 -6.63 13.52
N ASP A 250 4.79 -7.23 13.22
CA ASP A 250 4.62 -8.69 13.24
C ASP A 250 4.90 -9.33 11.87
N MET A 251 5.27 -8.54 10.85
CA MET A 251 5.49 -8.99 9.48
C MET A 251 6.41 -10.22 9.42
N ASP A 252 7.57 -10.16 10.07
CA ASP A 252 8.55 -11.25 10.04
C ASP A 252 7.99 -12.55 10.63
N LYS A 253 7.28 -12.46 11.77
CA LYS A 253 6.63 -13.61 12.39
C LYS A 253 5.54 -14.22 11.53
N ILE A 254 4.78 -13.37 10.81
CA ILE A 254 3.72 -13.81 9.91
C ILE A 254 4.35 -14.50 8.69
N ILE A 255 5.42 -13.95 8.14
CA ILE A 255 6.16 -14.53 7.03
C ILE A 255 6.77 -15.87 7.41
N GLU A 256 7.38 -16.00 8.60
CA GLU A 256 7.88 -17.29 9.10
C GLU A 256 6.77 -18.32 9.16
N LYS A 257 5.58 -17.97 9.69
CA LYS A 257 4.42 -18.86 9.68
C LYS A 257 3.95 -19.19 8.26
N ALA A 258 3.97 -18.23 7.34
CA ALA A 258 3.62 -18.49 5.95
C ALA A 258 4.59 -19.52 5.32
N LYS A 259 5.87 -19.42 5.62
CA LYS A 259 6.91 -20.35 5.14
C LYS A 259 6.79 -21.77 5.70
N THR A 260 6.07 -21.98 6.79
CA THR A 260 5.79 -23.34 7.31
C THR A 260 4.75 -24.10 6.51
N ASN A 261 4.00 -23.43 5.61
CA ASN A 261 3.11 -24.11 4.69
C ASN A 261 3.93 -24.95 3.69
N LYS A 262 3.35 -26.08 3.26
CA LYS A 262 3.97 -27.01 2.29
C LYS A 262 3.96 -26.43 0.87
N ILE A 263 4.68 -25.34 0.67
CA ILE A 263 4.86 -24.66 -0.62
C ILE A 263 6.28 -24.94 -1.07
N ASP A 264 6.49 -25.14 -2.37
CA ASP A 264 7.85 -25.18 -2.94
C ASP A 264 8.44 -23.77 -3.03
N TRP A 265 9.07 -23.32 -1.95
CA TRP A 265 9.68 -22.00 -1.85
C TRP A 265 10.90 -21.79 -2.76
N ASN A 266 11.40 -22.83 -3.45
CA ASN A 266 12.54 -22.67 -4.36
C ASN A 266 12.15 -21.87 -5.61
N ASN A 267 10.89 -21.98 -6.03
CA ASN A 267 10.37 -21.32 -7.23
C ASN A 267 9.52 -20.09 -6.90
N ILE A 268 9.36 -19.76 -5.63
CA ILE A 268 8.49 -18.68 -5.17
C ILE A 268 9.31 -17.58 -4.48
N SER A 269 9.12 -16.35 -4.92
CA SER A 269 9.65 -15.14 -4.32
C SER A 269 8.66 -14.57 -3.31
N LEU A 270 9.19 -14.12 -2.19
CA LEU A 270 8.44 -13.40 -1.17
C LEU A 270 9.10 -12.04 -0.92
N GLU A 271 8.39 -10.97 -1.23
CA GLU A 271 8.86 -9.60 -1.10
C GLU A 271 8.03 -8.84 -0.05
N LYS A 272 8.70 -8.06 0.81
CA LYS A 272 8.04 -7.20 1.80
C LYS A 272 7.78 -5.83 1.20
N ASN A 273 6.61 -5.29 1.48
CA ASN A 273 6.26 -3.90 1.17
C ASN A 273 5.97 -3.15 2.49
N THR A 274 7.04 -2.77 3.17
CA THR A 274 6.99 -2.01 4.43
C THR A 274 7.63 -0.63 4.32
N LYS A 275 8.10 -0.24 3.14
CA LYS A 275 8.91 0.97 2.94
C LYS A 275 8.26 2.24 3.50
N ALA A 276 6.99 2.49 3.18
CA ALA A 276 6.27 3.66 3.68
C ALA A 276 6.15 3.66 5.21
N PHE A 277 5.96 2.48 5.81
CA PHE A 277 5.93 2.30 7.25
C PHE A 277 7.30 2.59 7.87
N ASP A 278 8.36 1.98 7.35
CA ASP A 278 9.72 2.09 7.88
C ASP A 278 10.24 3.54 7.83
N GLU A 279 9.99 4.25 6.74
CA GLU A 279 10.31 5.68 6.60
C GLU A 279 9.58 6.54 7.62
N SER A 280 8.30 6.27 7.81
CA SER A 280 7.45 7.01 8.74
C SER A 280 7.84 6.77 10.20
N ILE A 281 8.11 5.52 10.59
CA ILE A 281 8.59 5.16 11.94
C ILE A 281 9.97 5.75 12.20
N SER A 282 10.86 5.73 11.24
CA SER A 282 12.19 6.36 11.34
C SER A 282 12.07 7.86 11.64
N SER A 283 11.19 8.57 10.94
CA SER A 283 10.92 10.00 11.15
C SER A 283 10.39 10.27 12.56
N ILE A 284 9.41 9.50 13.03
CA ILE A 284 8.87 9.63 14.41
C ILE A 284 9.93 9.32 15.46
N SER A 285 10.73 8.27 15.25
CA SER A 285 11.80 7.90 16.17
C SER A 285 12.83 9.02 16.32
N SER A 286 13.18 9.67 15.23
CA SER A 286 14.09 10.84 15.22
C SER A 286 13.50 12.00 16.01
N ILE A 287 12.23 12.35 15.80
CA ILE A 287 11.52 13.39 16.55
C ILE A 287 11.48 13.05 18.06
N LYS A 288 11.17 11.80 18.41
CA LYS A 288 11.19 11.32 19.82
C LYS A 288 12.58 11.51 20.45
N GLY A 289 13.64 11.19 19.70
CA GLY A 289 15.03 11.39 20.13
C GLY A 289 15.32 12.85 20.44
N ILE A 290 14.98 13.75 19.53
CA ILE A 290 15.18 15.20 19.70
C ILE A 290 14.43 15.72 20.93
N ILE A 291 13.14 15.39 21.07
CA ILE A 291 12.32 15.82 22.21
C ILE A 291 12.92 15.33 23.53
N ARG A 292 13.39 14.06 23.58
CA ARG A 292 14.04 13.51 24.78
C ARG A 292 15.30 14.28 25.15
N ILE A 293 16.17 14.57 24.18
CA ILE A 293 17.39 15.34 24.38
C ILE A 293 17.07 16.76 24.88
N MET A 294 16.09 17.43 24.27
CA MET A 294 15.65 18.77 24.70
C MET A 294 15.13 18.75 26.14
N THR A 295 14.32 17.76 26.50
CA THR A 295 13.77 17.62 27.87
C THR A 295 14.89 17.41 28.89
N TYR A 296 15.85 16.52 28.63
CA TYR A 296 16.99 16.30 29.52
C TYR A 296 17.87 17.57 29.62
N SER A 297 18.09 18.28 28.54
CA SER A 297 18.86 19.54 28.54
C SER A 297 18.20 20.63 29.42
N ILE A 298 16.87 20.75 29.35
CA ILE A 298 16.10 21.70 30.17
C ILE A 298 16.19 21.32 31.64
N ILE A 299 16.01 20.05 31.99
CA ILE A 299 16.10 19.57 33.38
C ILE A 299 17.51 19.77 33.93
N LEU A 300 18.55 19.43 33.17
CA LEU A 300 19.95 19.62 33.59
C LEU A 300 20.28 21.11 33.84
N ARG A 301 19.87 21.97 32.93
CA ARG A 301 20.09 23.41 33.06
C ARG A 301 19.38 24.00 34.29
N TRP A 302 18.16 23.53 34.57
CA TRP A 302 17.43 23.90 35.77
C TRP A 302 18.15 23.44 37.04
N TYR A 303 18.63 22.19 37.08
CA TYR A 303 19.40 21.63 38.21
C TYR A 303 20.69 22.43 38.46
N CYS A 304 21.45 22.73 37.41
CA CYS A 304 22.68 23.55 37.53
C CYS A 304 22.41 24.97 38.04
N ASN A 305 21.35 25.63 37.60
CA ASN A 305 20.99 26.97 38.03
C ASN A 305 20.53 26.98 39.50
N THR A 306 19.68 26.03 39.91
CA THR A 306 19.22 25.90 41.31
C THR A 306 20.38 25.58 42.25
N PHE A 307 21.33 24.74 41.85
CA PHE A 307 22.51 24.41 42.64
C PHE A 307 23.44 25.63 42.80
N ASN A 308 23.64 26.42 41.76
CA ASN A 308 24.43 27.66 41.82
C ASN A 308 23.76 28.70 42.73
N ASP A 309 22.44 28.87 42.66
CA ASP A 309 21.72 29.82 43.52
C ASP A 309 21.78 29.41 45.00
N ILE A 310 21.70 28.11 45.33
CA ILE A 310 21.87 27.61 46.69
C ILE A 310 23.28 27.85 47.20
N ASN A 311 24.32 27.61 46.42
CA ASN A 311 25.72 27.86 46.78
C ASN A 311 26.01 29.35 47.01
N ILE A 312 25.41 30.24 46.24
CA ILE A 312 25.53 31.71 46.42
C ILE A 312 24.81 32.16 47.71
N MET A 313 23.67 31.52 48.05
CA MET A 313 22.93 31.83 49.27
C MET A 313 23.69 31.36 50.54
N ASP A 314 24.37 30.21 50.50
CA ASP A 314 25.19 29.70 51.59
C ASP A 314 26.46 30.56 51.83
N LYS A 315 27.11 31.00 50.78
CA LYS A 315 28.26 31.93 50.89
C LYS A 315 27.88 33.27 51.50
N ARG A 316 26.64 33.76 51.33
CA ARG A 316 26.16 35.02 51.92
C ARG A 316 25.67 34.91 53.35
N LYS A 317 25.50 33.69 53.88
CA LYS A 317 25.17 33.45 55.28
C LYS A 317 26.43 33.38 56.19
N ASN A 318 27.59 33.10 55.58
CA ASN A 318 28.87 32.95 56.27
C ASN A 318 29.76 34.22 56.20
N THR A 319 29.26 35.30 55.65
CA THR A 319 29.78 36.68 55.73
C THR A 319 28.79 37.57 56.47
#